data_fbba812833976901371b052d90b6dd1d
#
_entry.id   fbba812833976901371b052d90b6dd1d
#
_cell.length_a   1.000
_cell.length_b   1.000
_cell.length_c   1.000
_cell.angle_alpha   90.00
_cell.angle_beta   90.00
_cell.angle_gamma   90.00
#
_symmetry.space_group_name_H-M   'P 1'
#
loop_
_entity.id
_entity.type
_entity.pdbx_description
1 polymer ?
#
loop_
_entity_poly.entity_id
_entity_poly.type
_entity_poly.pdbx_seq_one_letter_code
_entity_poly.pdbx_strand_id
1 'polypeptide(L)'
;MQKIIAFFMSIIAFFMNLFGLTPKTPGVTEYKDLAYGSVSESQKLDLYLPEREDKNVGLIVYIHGGAWQSGDKKELTETAKGITRDFGYATASLNYRMLGEKATYVEMLDDIQSALSFIRQKAEENGYKIKCCGLIGYSAGAHLSLLYAFKNVGSYPIPVSYVSSLAGPTDLTDPNFYKNEAIAPLLGSLAGVSGVTAENYEGYAQELLKASPVSYVSADVPKTILCHGTADDIVPYSNAQILSEKMNSAGAFCKFITFEGANHGVLGEDTASSELYYNTLIEWSKTDFGY
;
A
#
# COMPACT_ATOMS: atom_id res chain seq x y z
N MET A 1 -0.64 -10.28 13.86
CA MET A 1 -1.39 -9.00 13.77
C MET A 1 -1.17 -8.11 14.98
N GLN A 2 -1.58 -8.46 16.21
CA GLN A 2 -1.33 -7.63 17.42
C GLN A 2 0.16 -7.33 17.68
N LYS A 3 1.08 -8.24 17.39
CA LYS A 3 2.53 -8.02 17.51
C LYS A 3 3.07 -7.02 16.49
N ILE A 4 2.50 -6.95 15.30
CA ILE A 4 2.87 -5.98 14.25
C ILE A 4 2.43 -4.57 14.69
N ILE A 5 1.22 -4.42 15.23
CA ILE A 5 0.70 -3.15 15.75
C ILE A 5 1.52 -2.67 16.95
N ALA A 6 1.84 -3.56 17.90
CA ALA A 6 2.65 -3.22 19.07
C ALA A 6 4.09 -2.81 18.68
N PHE A 7 4.63 -3.42 17.64
CA PHE A 7 5.94 -3.09 17.11
C PHE A 7 5.94 -1.71 16.41
N PHE A 8 4.93 -1.38 15.62
CA PHE A 8 4.74 -0.03 15.06
C PHE A 8 4.69 1.05 16.16
N MET A 9 3.96 0.81 17.23
CA MET A 9 3.84 1.76 18.36
C MET A 9 5.14 1.93 19.13
N SER A 10 5.94 0.85 19.30
CA SER A 10 7.22 0.93 20.03
C SER A 10 8.29 1.70 19.25
N ILE A 11 8.27 1.63 17.92
CA ILE A 11 9.22 2.33 17.06
C ILE A 11 8.89 3.82 16.99
N ILE A 12 7.62 4.20 16.88
CA ILE A 12 7.21 5.62 16.97
C ILE A 12 7.68 6.23 18.30
N ALA A 13 7.49 5.52 19.42
CA ALA A 13 7.96 5.96 20.74
C ALA A 13 9.50 6.05 20.83
N PHE A 14 10.22 5.14 20.20
CA PHE A 14 11.69 5.13 20.17
C PHE A 14 12.25 6.35 19.40
N PHE A 15 11.69 6.66 18.23
CA PHE A 15 12.14 7.81 17.44
C PHE A 15 11.77 9.15 18.09
N MET A 16 10.64 9.27 18.75
CA MET A 16 10.28 10.48 19.49
C MET A 16 11.28 10.77 20.62
N ASN A 17 11.76 9.74 21.32
CA ASN A 17 12.80 9.89 22.34
C ASN A 17 14.18 10.23 21.75
N LEU A 18 14.52 9.72 20.58
CA LEU A 18 15.83 9.92 19.96
C LEU A 18 16.04 11.35 19.44
N PHE A 19 14.96 12.03 19.03
CA PHE A 19 15.03 13.37 18.44
C PHE A 19 14.64 14.51 19.40
N GLY A 20 14.35 14.21 20.68
CA GLY A 20 14.03 15.24 21.68
C GLY A 20 12.81 16.10 21.32
N LEU A 21 11.96 15.62 20.45
CA LEU A 21 10.75 16.28 20.03
C LEU A 21 9.66 16.05 21.08
N THR A 22 9.48 17.03 21.97
CA THR A 22 8.22 17.22 22.67
C THR A 22 7.44 18.34 21.98
N PRO A 23 6.78 18.09 20.83
CA PRO A 23 5.85 19.07 20.30
C PRO A 23 4.58 19.01 21.14
N LYS A 24 3.88 20.13 21.28
CA LYS A 24 2.42 20.06 21.49
C LYS A 24 1.89 19.14 20.39
N THR A 25 1.57 17.89 20.73
CA THR A 25 1.00 16.94 19.77
C THR A 25 -0.30 17.55 19.26
N PRO A 26 -0.40 17.84 17.95
CA PRO A 26 -1.64 18.37 17.40
C PRO A 26 -2.77 17.38 17.67
N GLY A 27 -3.96 17.89 17.92
CA GLY A 27 -5.17 17.07 17.93
C GLY A 27 -5.35 16.41 16.57
N VAL A 28 -6.15 15.38 16.53
CA VAL A 28 -6.51 14.65 15.30
C VAL A 28 -8.02 14.71 15.14
N THR A 29 -8.48 15.28 14.03
CA THR A 29 -9.88 15.22 13.64
C THR A 29 -10.12 13.90 12.89
N GLU A 30 -10.99 13.06 13.43
CA GLU A 30 -11.28 11.71 12.92
C GLU A 30 -12.60 11.68 12.15
N TYR A 31 -12.57 11.19 10.94
CA TYR A 31 -13.76 10.86 10.14
C TYR A 31 -13.76 9.36 9.88
N LYS A 32 -14.74 8.65 10.38
CA LYS A 32 -14.84 7.20 10.29
C LYS A 32 -15.98 6.76 9.40
N ASP A 33 -15.78 5.58 8.78
CA ASP A 33 -16.80 4.92 7.95
C ASP A 33 -17.39 5.82 6.86
N LEU A 34 -16.56 6.73 6.30
CA LEU A 34 -16.98 7.59 5.20
C LEU A 34 -17.19 6.76 3.95
N ALA A 35 -18.40 6.76 3.42
CA ALA A 35 -18.73 6.12 2.14
C ALA A 35 -18.17 6.96 0.98
N TYR A 36 -17.23 6.42 0.22
CA TYR A 36 -16.66 7.05 -0.97
C TYR A 36 -17.32 6.54 -2.28
N GLY A 37 -18.17 5.53 -2.17
CA GLY A 37 -18.94 4.95 -3.25
C GLY A 37 -20.29 4.44 -2.74
N SER A 38 -21.14 3.99 -3.65
CA SER A 38 -22.50 3.51 -3.37
C SER A 38 -22.81 2.13 -3.98
N VAL A 39 -21.80 1.48 -4.58
CA VAL A 39 -21.99 0.18 -5.24
C VAL A 39 -21.89 -0.98 -4.23
N SER A 40 -21.09 -0.80 -3.18
CA SER A 40 -20.88 -1.79 -2.12
C SER A 40 -20.74 -1.13 -0.76
N GLU A 41 -21.14 -1.84 0.28
CA GLU A 41 -20.90 -1.48 1.68
C GLU A 41 -19.39 -1.48 2.04
N SER A 42 -18.56 -2.16 1.25
CA SER A 42 -17.10 -2.16 1.40
C SER A 42 -16.46 -0.85 0.94
N GLN A 43 -17.16 0.01 0.19
CA GLN A 43 -16.63 1.29 -0.29
C GLN A 43 -16.60 2.35 0.82
N LYS A 44 -15.84 2.08 1.89
CA LYS A 44 -15.70 2.95 3.07
C LYS A 44 -14.24 3.22 3.39
N LEU A 45 -13.96 4.39 3.94
CA LEU A 45 -12.64 4.77 4.41
C LEU A 45 -12.72 5.48 5.76
N ASP A 46 -11.60 5.50 6.47
CA ASP A 46 -11.37 6.38 7.60
C ASP A 46 -10.34 7.44 7.19
N LEU A 47 -10.57 8.70 7.57
CA LEU A 47 -9.70 9.84 7.30
C LEU A 47 -9.34 10.53 8.61
N TYR A 48 -8.07 10.83 8.79
CA TYR A 48 -7.52 11.52 9.94
C TYR A 48 -6.79 12.78 9.48
N LEU A 49 -7.24 13.94 9.97
CA LEU A 49 -6.66 15.23 9.63
C LEU A 49 -5.95 15.83 10.86
N PRO A 50 -4.72 16.35 10.72
CA PRO A 50 -3.98 16.95 11.84
C PRO A 50 -4.56 18.31 12.19
N GLU A 51 -4.79 18.59 13.46
CA GLU A 51 -5.19 19.92 13.92
C GLU A 51 -3.98 20.85 13.94
N ARG A 52 -3.78 21.60 12.86
CA ARG A 52 -2.66 22.53 12.67
C ARG A 52 -3.08 23.78 11.88
N GLU A 53 -2.29 24.86 12.01
CA GLU A 53 -2.56 26.14 11.33
C GLU A 53 -2.31 26.02 9.82
N ASP A 54 -1.15 25.46 9.42
CA ASP A 54 -0.87 25.20 8.01
C ASP A 54 -1.69 24.00 7.52
N LYS A 55 -2.65 24.30 6.66
CA LYS A 55 -3.55 23.31 6.06
C LYS A 55 -3.02 22.67 4.77
N ASN A 56 -1.79 23.00 4.35
CA ASN A 56 -1.12 22.30 3.25
C ASN A 56 -0.45 21.05 3.81
N VAL A 57 -0.97 19.87 3.47
CA VAL A 57 -0.52 18.59 4.06
C VAL A 57 -0.20 17.56 3.00
N GLY A 58 0.72 16.64 3.31
CA GLY A 58 0.86 15.38 2.61
C GLY A 58 -0.13 14.36 3.16
N LEU A 59 -0.43 13.33 2.36
CA LEU A 59 -1.35 12.25 2.72
C LEU A 59 -0.64 10.91 2.68
N ILE A 60 -0.85 10.08 3.68
CA ILE A 60 -0.49 8.65 3.63
C ILE A 60 -1.77 7.83 3.56
N VAL A 61 -1.88 6.96 2.55
CA VAL A 61 -3.02 6.08 2.35
C VAL A 61 -2.62 4.64 2.58
N TYR A 62 -3.32 3.97 3.49
CA TYR A 62 -3.13 2.57 3.80
C TYR A 62 -4.15 1.69 3.09
N ILE A 63 -3.66 0.62 2.44
CA ILE A 63 -4.46 -0.37 1.74
C ILE A 63 -4.17 -1.74 2.37
N HIS A 64 -5.22 -2.33 2.98
CA HIS A 64 -5.08 -3.59 3.72
C HIS A 64 -4.80 -4.80 2.82
N GLY A 65 -4.18 -5.82 3.39
CA GLY A 65 -3.97 -7.13 2.78
C GLY A 65 -5.20 -8.04 2.87
N GLY A 66 -4.97 -9.36 2.81
CA GLY A 66 -6.03 -10.36 2.99
C GLY A 66 -6.42 -11.09 1.71
N ALA A 67 -5.46 -11.30 0.80
CA ALA A 67 -5.63 -12.08 -0.43
C ALA A 67 -6.82 -11.63 -1.30
N TRP A 68 -7.12 -10.33 -1.29
CA TRP A 68 -8.24 -9.70 -1.99
C TRP A 68 -9.62 -10.23 -1.58
N GLN A 69 -9.73 -11.03 -0.52
CA GLN A 69 -10.95 -11.70 -0.03
C GLN A 69 -11.33 -11.31 1.40
N SER A 70 -10.42 -10.70 2.13
CA SER A 70 -10.59 -10.35 3.55
C SER A 70 -9.75 -9.13 3.92
N GLY A 71 -9.84 -8.70 5.17
CA GLY A 71 -9.15 -7.54 5.70
C GLY A 71 -10.11 -6.38 5.98
N ASP A 72 -9.64 -5.39 6.72
CA ASP A 72 -10.43 -4.21 7.04
C ASP A 72 -9.53 -3.01 7.31
N LYS A 73 -9.97 -1.82 6.89
CA LYS A 73 -9.31 -0.53 7.15
C LYS A 73 -8.98 -0.29 8.62
N LYS A 74 -9.73 -0.93 9.54
CA LYS A 74 -9.52 -0.81 11.00
C LYS A 74 -8.21 -1.42 11.48
N GLU A 75 -7.58 -2.29 10.71
CA GLU A 75 -6.32 -2.92 11.07
C GLU A 75 -5.19 -1.91 11.31
N LEU A 76 -5.25 -0.74 10.67
CA LEU A 76 -4.24 0.32 10.74
C LEU A 76 -4.73 1.60 11.43
N THR A 77 -5.90 1.56 12.11
CA THR A 77 -6.49 2.73 12.78
C THR A 77 -5.50 3.44 13.71
N GLU A 78 -4.90 2.72 14.65
CA GLU A 78 -4.00 3.35 15.64
C GLU A 78 -2.69 3.83 15.01
N THR A 79 -2.19 3.11 14.00
CA THR A 79 -1.00 3.55 13.23
C THR A 79 -1.30 4.83 12.47
N ALA A 80 -2.43 4.91 11.76
CA ALA A 80 -2.83 6.08 11.01
C ALA A 80 -3.00 7.31 11.92
N LYS A 81 -3.71 7.15 13.05
CA LYS A 81 -3.87 8.21 14.06
C LYS A 81 -2.54 8.65 14.64
N GLY A 82 -1.66 7.71 14.99
CA GLY A 82 -0.33 7.99 15.52
C GLY A 82 0.49 8.84 14.53
N ILE A 83 0.51 8.46 13.26
CA ILE A 83 1.24 9.22 12.23
C ILE A 83 0.65 10.62 12.04
N THR A 84 -0.68 10.75 12.01
CA THR A 84 -1.32 12.07 11.90
C THR A 84 -0.95 12.96 13.08
N ARG A 85 -1.01 12.43 14.31
CA ARG A 85 -0.67 13.15 15.53
C ARG A 85 0.80 13.54 15.60
N ASP A 86 1.71 12.59 15.29
CA ASP A 86 3.13 12.72 15.60
C ASP A 86 3.91 13.42 14.48
N PHE A 87 3.45 13.29 13.23
CA PHE A 87 4.11 13.90 12.06
C PHE A 87 3.30 15.03 11.40
N GLY A 88 2.04 15.21 11.77
CA GLY A 88 1.18 16.25 11.19
C GLY A 88 0.79 16.00 9.73
N TYR A 89 0.87 14.76 9.26
CA TYR A 89 0.36 14.35 7.94
C TYR A 89 -1.13 14.01 8.02
N ALA A 90 -1.87 14.19 6.94
CA ALA A 90 -3.15 13.52 6.80
C ALA A 90 -2.91 12.03 6.59
N THR A 91 -3.76 11.18 7.15
CA THR A 91 -3.74 9.74 6.86
C THR A 91 -5.12 9.22 6.54
N ALA A 92 -5.20 8.21 5.70
CA ALA A 92 -6.43 7.49 5.41
C ALA A 92 -6.17 5.99 5.38
N SER A 93 -7.19 5.22 5.74
CA SER A 93 -7.21 3.78 5.59
C SER A 93 -8.50 3.40 4.87
N LEU A 94 -8.42 2.61 3.82
CA LEU A 94 -9.57 2.32 2.97
C LEU A 94 -9.86 0.83 2.87
N ASN A 95 -11.16 0.50 2.82
CA ASN A 95 -11.67 -0.76 2.32
C ASN A 95 -11.91 -0.62 0.81
N TYR A 96 -11.90 -1.73 0.11
CA TYR A 96 -12.20 -1.86 -1.31
C TYR A 96 -13.09 -3.08 -1.53
N ARG A 97 -13.82 -3.15 -2.65
CA ARG A 97 -14.60 -4.34 -3.03
C ARG A 97 -13.70 -5.54 -3.17
N MET A 98 -14.10 -6.67 -2.62
CA MET A 98 -13.31 -7.89 -2.60
C MET A 98 -13.82 -8.91 -3.63
N LEU A 99 -13.05 -9.97 -3.89
CA LEU A 99 -13.42 -11.04 -4.84
C LEU A 99 -14.80 -11.65 -4.54
N GLY A 100 -15.17 -11.80 -3.26
CA GLY A 100 -16.49 -12.28 -2.84
C GLY A 100 -17.66 -11.38 -3.25
N GLU A 101 -17.39 -10.12 -3.61
CA GLU A 101 -18.35 -9.14 -4.12
C GLU A 101 -18.36 -9.07 -5.65
N LYS A 102 -17.80 -10.08 -6.33
CA LYS A 102 -17.62 -10.17 -7.80
C LYS A 102 -16.74 -9.05 -8.38
N ALA A 103 -15.87 -8.47 -7.56
CA ALA A 103 -14.88 -7.52 -8.01
C ALA A 103 -13.63 -8.25 -8.53
N THR A 104 -13.00 -7.68 -9.54
CA THR A 104 -11.68 -8.03 -10.04
C THR A 104 -10.68 -6.95 -9.66
N TYR A 105 -9.43 -7.07 -10.07
CA TYR A 105 -8.47 -5.97 -9.87
C TYR A 105 -8.97 -4.65 -10.49
N VAL A 106 -9.78 -4.68 -11.53
CA VAL A 106 -10.29 -3.47 -12.21
C VAL A 106 -11.18 -2.67 -11.25
N GLU A 107 -12.18 -3.32 -10.67
CA GLU A 107 -13.08 -2.68 -9.72
C GLU A 107 -12.35 -2.23 -8.44
N MET A 108 -11.33 -2.97 -8.00
CA MET A 108 -10.51 -2.59 -6.85
C MET A 108 -9.67 -1.34 -7.13
N LEU A 109 -9.12 -1.19 -8.34
CA LEU A 109 -8.41 0.03 -8.74
C LEU A 109 -9.35 1.23 -8.89
N ASP A 110 -10.57 1.02 -9.40
CA ASP A 110 -11.62 2.06 -9.48
C ASP A 110 -12.02 2.53 -8.07
N ASP A 111 -12.04 1.62 -7.10
CA ASP A 111 -12.30 1.96 -5.70
C ASP A 111 -11.19 2.84 -5.13
N ILE A 112 -9.92 2.54 -5.38
CA ILE A 112 -8.80 3.38 -4.96
C ILE A 112 -8.87 4.76 -5.60
N GLN A 113 -9.16 4.83 -6.91
CA GLN A 113 -9.35 6.09 -7.64
C GLN A 113 -10.46 6.95 -7.02
N SER A 114 -11.60 6.32 -6.74
CA SER A 114 -12.76 6.96 -6.14
C SER A 114 -12.48 7.44 -4.71
N ALA A 115 -11.80 6.59 -3.92
CA ALA A 115 -11.40 6.92 -2.55
C ALA A 115 -10.45 8.14 -2.53
N LEU A 116 -9.44 8.18 -3.40
CA LEU A 116 -8.53 9.34 -3.48
C LEU A 116 -9.25 10.62 -3.90
N SER A 117 -10.20 10.52 -4.85
CA SER A 117 -11.03 11.66 -5.26
C SER A 117 -11.87 12.18 -4.11
N PHE A 118 -12.51 11.27 -3.38
CA PHE A 118 -13.31 11.58 -2.20
C PHE A 118 -12.48 12.20 -1.07
N ILE A 119 -11.28 11.64 -0.77
CA ILE A 119 -10.39 12.16 0.26
C ILE A 119 -9.98 13.59 -0.08
N ARG A 120 -9.63 13.88 -1.34
CA ARG A 120 -9.29 15.25 -1.78
C ARG A 120 -10.44 16.21 -1.50
N GLN A 121 -11.64 15.87 -1.96
CA GLN A 121 -12.84 16.69 -1.75
C GLN A 121 -13.11 16.90 -0.24
N LYS A 122 -13.05 15.81 0.56
CA LYS A 122 -13.33 15.86 1.99
C LYS A 122 -12.31 16.70 2.75
N ALA A 123 -11.04 16.65 2.35
CA ALA A 123 -9.99 17.51 2.89
C ALA A 123 -10.25 18.98 2.55
N GLU A 124 -10.59 19.30 1.30
CA GLU A 124 -10.92 20.66 0.85
C GLU A 124 -12.13 21.23 1.59
N GLU A 125 -13.18 20.45 1.84
CA GLU A 125 -14.35 20.84 2.66
C GLU A 125 -13.94 21.24 4.09
N ASN A 126 -12.81 20.72 4.60
CA ASN A 126 -12.27 21.05 5.92
C ASN A 126 -11.12 22.05 5.86
N GLY A 127 -10.95 22.72 4.72
CA GLY A 127 -9.95 23.76 4.51
C GLY A 127 -8.52 23.26 4.27
N TYR A 128 -8.31 21.94 4.09
CA TYR A 128 -7.00 21.35 3.81
C TYR A 128 -6.73 21.29 2.31
N LYS A 129 -5.46 21.45 1.95
CA LYS A 129 -4.95 21.19 0.60
C LYS A 129 -3.95 20.03 0.66
N ILE A 130 -4.30 18.89 0.06
CA ILE A 130 -3.40 17.75 -0.05
C ILE A 130 -2.50 17.97 -1.27
N LYS A 131 -1.19 18.03 -1.04
CA LYS A 131 -0.18 18.27 -2.09
C LYS A 131 0.07 17.03 -2.94
N CYS A 132 0.33 15.91 -2.27
CA CYS A 132 0.60 14.61 -2.84
C CYS A 132 0.34 13.52 -1.80
N CYS A 133 0.40 12.26 -2.21
CA CYS A 133 0.23 11.14 -1.32
C CYS A 133 1.30 10.07 -1.49
N GLY A 134 1.55 9.33 -0.40
CA GLY A 134 2.20 8.03 -0.42
C GLY A 134 1.16 6.93 -0.25
N LEU A 135 1.27 5.86 -1.04
CA LEU A 135 0.45 4.66 -0.90
C LEU A 135 1.25 3.59 -0.16
N ILE A 136 0.70 3.04 0.91
CA ILE A 136 1.32 1.97 1.69
C ILE A 136 0.39 0.77 1.69
N GLY A 137 0.88 -0.37 1.21
CA GLY A 137 0.11 -1.60 1.20
C GLY A 137 0.88 -2.78 1.76
N TYR A 138 0.13 -3.77 2.24
CA TYR A 138 0.63 -5.05 2.68
C TYR A 138 0.00 -6.17 1.86
N SER A 139 0.81 -7.14 1.37
CA SER A 139 0.29 -8.32 0.64
C SER A 139 -0.61 -7.90 -0.54
N ALA A 140 -1.87 -8.33 -0.58
CA ALA A 140 -2.86 -7.91 -1.58
C ALA A 140 -3.00 -6.38 -1.69
N GLY A 141 -2.93 -5.65 -0.57
CA GLY A 141 -2.96 -4.18 -0.58
C GLY A 141 -1.71 -3.56 -1.19
N ALA A 142 -0.55 -4.19 -1.03
CA ALA A 142 0.69 -3.77 -1.69
C ALA A 142 0.62 -3.98 -3.20
N HIS A 143 0.09 -5.13 -3.64
CA HIS A 143 -0.21 -5.39 -5.05
C HIS A 143 -1.10 -4.28 -5.65
N LEU A 144 -2.23 -3.97 -5.00
CA LEU A 144 -3.17 -2.95 -5.47
C LEU A 144 -2.54 -1.55 -5.48
N SER A 145 -1.72 -1.21 -4.47
CA SER A 145 -0.99 0.06 -4.40
C SER A 145 -0.03 0.22 -5.58
N LEU A 146 0.78 -0.80 -5.86
CA LEU A 146 1.71 -0.82 -6.99
C LEU A 146 0.98 -0.76 -8.32
N LEU A 147 -0.02 -1.65 -8.51
CA LEU A 147 -0.76 -1.74 -9.77
C LEU A 147 -1.50 -0.44 -10.08
N TYR A 148 -2.16 0.16 -9.07
CA TYR A 148 -2.83 1.44 -9.21
C TYR A 148 -1.84 2.54 -9.61
N ALA A 149 -0.75 2.67 -8.87
CA ALA A 149 0.23 3.72 -9.10
C ALA A 149 0.92 3.59 -10.47
N PHE A 150 1.28 2.39 -10.89
CA PHE A 150 2.01 2.19 -12.15
C PHE A 150 1.12 2.30 -13.37
N LYS A 151 -0.14 1.84 -13.26
CA LYS A 151 -1.09 1.87 -14.38
C LYS A 151 -1.68 3.27 -14.63
N ASN A 152 -1.74 4.12 -13.61
CA ASN A 152 -2.43 5.41 -13.68
C ASN A 152 -1.47 6.62 -13.66
N VAL A 153 -0.22 6.45 -14.09
CA VAL A 153 0.75 7.55 -14.16
C VAL A 153 0.15 8.76 -14.90
N GLY A 154 0.19 9.93 -14.23
CA GLY A 154 -0.33 11.18 -14.78
C GLY A 154 -1.85 11.41 -14.66
N SER A 155 -2.62 10.45 -14.09
CA SER A 155 -4.09 10.55 -13.97
C SER A 155 -4.62 10.42 -12.53
N TYR A 156 -3.76 10.60 -11.53
CA TYR A 156 -4.14 10.52 -10.13
C TYR A 156 -5.01 11.71 -9.68
N PRO A 157 -6.06 11.50 -8.88
CA PRO A 157 -6.80 12.59 -8.23
C PRO A 157 -5.92 13.40 -7.26
N ILE A 158 -5.00 12.71 -6.57
CA ILE A 158 -3.95 13.28 -5.74
C ILE A 158 -2.62 12.73 -6.27
N PRO A 159 -1.63 13.56 -6.64
CA PRO A 159 -0.35 13.07 -7.14
C PRO A 159 0.27 12.02 -6.21
N VAL A 160 0.60 10.83 -6.73
CA VAL A 160 1.28 9.78 -5.97
C VAL A 160 2.78 10.02 -6.06
N SER A 161 3.41 10.33 -4.92
CA SER A 161 4.85 10.59 -4.85
C SER A 161 5.67 9.34 -4.61
N TYR A 162 5.14 8.39 -3.84
CA TYR A 162 5.81 7.12 -3.62
C TYR A 162 4.81 5.98 -3.35
N VAL A 163 5.29 4.75 -3.53
CA VAL A 163 4.58 3.53 -3.10
C VAL A 163 5.48 2.75 -2.14
N SER A 164 4.89 2.25 -1.05
CA SER A 164 5.54 1.31 -0.14
C SER A 164 4.82 -0.04 -0.21
N SER A 165 5.51 -1.05 -0.71
CA SER A 165 5.02 -2.41 -0.86
C SER A 165 5.65 -3.32 0.18
N LEU A 166 4.84 -3.87 1.06
CA LEU A 166 5.24 -4.87 2.06
C LEU A 166 4.72 -6.24 1.60
N ALA A 167 5.62 -7.12 1.16
CA ALA A 167 5.34 -8.49 0.71
C ALA A 167 4.23 -8.58 -0.38
N GLY A 168 4.21 -7.62 -1.32
CA GLY A 168 3.18 -7.56 -2.35
C GLY A 168 3.48 -8.45 -3.55
N PRO A 169 2.47 -9.15 -4.12
CA PRO A 169 2.58 -9.74 -5.46
C PRO A 169 2.87 -8.68 -6.51
N THR A 170 3.77 -8.96 -7.42
CA THR A 170 4.20 -8.00 -8.46
C THR A 170 4.12 -8.58 -9.87
N ASP A 171 4.33 -9.88 -9.99
CA ASP A 171 4.17 -10.65 -11.22
C ASP A 171 3.30 -11.88 -10.93
N LEU A 172 2.06 -11.86 -11.39
CA LEU A 172 1.14 -12.97 -11.20
C LEU A 172 1.47 -14.15 -12.13
N THR A 173 2.45 -14.01 -13.02
CA THR A 173 2.95 -15.06 -13.90
C THR A 173 4.24 -15.73 -13.40
N ASP A 174 4.73 -15.37 -12.22
CA ASP A 174 5.90 -16.01 -11.61
C ASP A 174 5.60 -17.49 -11.31
N PRO A 175 6.36 -18.44 -11.91
CA PRO A 175 6.18 -19.87 -11.67
C PRO A 175 6.23 -20.29 -10.20
N ASN A 176 7.00 -19.56 -9.37
CA ASN A 176 7.06 -19.86 -7.96
C ASN A 176 5.79 -19.48 -7.21
N PHE A 177 4.96 -18.61 -7.79
CA PHE A 177 3.70 -18.18 -7.21
C PHE A 177 2.52 -19.04 -7.65
N TYR A 178 2.33 -19.28 -8.96
CA TYR A 178 1.16 -20.00 -9.45
C TYR A 178 1.24 -21.52 -9.30
N LYS A 179 2.40 -22.12 -9.09
CA LYS A 179 2.53 -23.57 -8.83
C LYS A 179 1.81 -24.03 -7.55
N ASN A 180 1.44 -23.11 -6.69
CA ASN A 180 0.58 -23.40 -5.56
C ASN A 180 -0.87 -23.56 -6.03
N GLU A 181 -1.42 -24.77 -5.94
CA GLU A 181 -2.77 -25.13 -6.40
C GLU A 181 -3.89 -24.28 -5.77
N ALA A 182 -3.67 -23.78 -4.56
CA ALA A 182 -4.63 -22.90 -3.90
C ALA A 182 -4.56 -21.45 -4.41
N ILE A 183 -3.42 -21.03 -4.94
CA ILE A 183 -3.18 -19.65 -5.38
C ILE A 183 -3.62 -19.43 -6.83
N ALA A 184 -3.37 -20.36 -7.73
CA ALA A 184 -3.68 -20.19 -9.16
C ALA A 184 -5.16 -19.81 -9.44
N PRO A 185 -6.19 -20.47 -8.84
CA PRO A 185 -7.58 -20.05 -9.02
C PRO A 185 -7.87 -18.65 -8.46
N LEU A 186 -7.20 -18.27 -7.38
CA LEU A 186 -7.33 -16.96 -6.77
C LEU A 186 -6.80 -15.86 -7.70
N LEU A 187 -5.61 -16.06 -8.29
CA LEU A 187 -5.04 -15.14 -9.27
C LEU A 187 -5.92 -15.02 -10.52
N GLY A 188 -6.50 -16.15 -10.98
CA GLY A 188 -7.48 -16.12 -12.06
C GLY A 188 -8.69 -15.27 -11.72
N SER A 189 -9.28 -15.46 -10.54
CA SER A 189 -10.41 -14.67 -10.07
C SER A 189 -10.08 -13.17 -9.99
N LEU A 190 -8.90 -12.84 -9.50
CA LEU A 190 -8.41 -11.47 -9.46
C LEU A 190 -8.30 -10.86 -10.87
N ALA A 191 -7.78 -11.62 -11.83
CA ALA A 191 -7.64 -11.19 -13.23
C ALA A 191 -8.96 -11.25 -14.03
N GLY A 192 -10.08 -11.69 -13.42
CA GLY A 192 -11.38 -11.77 -14.07
C GLY A 192 -11.56 -12.99 -14.97
N VAL A 193 -10.76 -14.04 -14.76
CA VAL A 193 -10.85 -15.31 -15.51
C VAL A 193 -11.10 -16.48 -14.58
N SER A 194 -11.84 -17.47 -15.06
CA SER A 194 -12.19 -18.68 -14.30
C SER A 194 -11.49 -19.91 -14.86
N GLY A 195 -11.34 -20.94 -14.01
CA GLY A 195 -10.76 -22.21 -14.43
C GLY A 195 -9.23 -22.22 -14.52
N VAL A 196 -8.56 -21.20 -13.98
CA VAL A 196 -7.09 -21.17 -13.87
C VAL A 196 -6.64 -22.18 -12.82
N THR A 197 -5.68 -23.01 -13.20
CA THR A 197 -5.02 -23.99 -12.33
C THR A 197 -3.51 -23.90 -12.50
N ALA A 198 -2.75 -24.50 -11.62
CA ALA A 198 -1.30 -24.57 -11.73
C ALA A 198 -0.82 -25.27 -13.03
N GLU A 199 -1.67 -26.12 -13.62
CA GLU A 199 -1.34 -26.89 -14.84
C GLU A 199 -1.65 -26.14 -16.14
N ASN A 200 -2.72 -25.30 -16.16
CA ASN A 200 -3.18 -24.61 -17.38
C ASN A 200 -2.84 -23.12 -17.40
N TYR A 201 -2.11 -22.65 -16.42
CA TYR A 201 -1.80 -21.26 -16.12
C TYR A 201 -1.23 -20.46 -17.31
N GLU A 202 -0.35 -21.09 -18.10
CA GLU A 202 0.27 -20.44 -19.27
C GLU A 202 -0.78 -19.94 -20.28
N GLY A 203 -1.93 -20.62 -20.38
CA GLY A 203 -3.04 -20.22 -21.24
C GLY A 203 -3.70 -18.89 -20.84
N TYR A 204 -3.47 -18.43 -19.62
CA TYR A 204 -4.05 -17.20 -19.05
C TYR A 204 -3.00 -16.11 -18.75
N ALA A 205 -1.77 -16.31 -19.20
CA ALA A 205 -0.65 -15.40 -18.89
C ALA A 205 -0.94 -13.93 -19.29
N GLN A 206 -1.65 -13.72 -20.39
CA GLN A 206 -2.01 -12.37 -20.86
C GLN A 206 -2.92 -11.63 -19.88
N GLU A 207 -3.94 -12.30 -19.35
CA GLU A 207 -4.89 -11.74 -18.39
C GLU A 207 -4.20 -11.47 -17.05
N LEU A 208 -3.37 -12.39 -16.60
CA LEU A 208 -2.60 -12.27 -15.37
C LEU A 208 -1.57 -11.13 -15.46
N LEU A 209 -0.92 -10.97 -16.60
CA LEU A 209 -0.02 -9.82 -16.83
C LEU A 209 -0.74 -8.48 -16.78
N LYS A 210 -2.00 -8.39 -17.22
CA LYS A 210 -2.80 -7.15 -17.09
C LYS A 210 -3.09 -6.78 -15.63
N ALA A 211 -3.09 -7.76 -14.74
CA ALA A 211 -3.24 -7.59 -13.31
C ALA A 211 -1.89 -7.54 -12.56
N SER A 212 -0.76 -7.55 -13.25
CA SER A 212 0.58 -7.57 -12.66
C SER A 212 1.23 -6.20 -12.70
N PRO A 213 1.63 -5.62 -11.56
CA PRO A 213 2.37 -4.35 -11.49
C PRO A 213 3.59 -4.29 -12.42
N VAL A 214 4.32 -5.38 -12.54
CA VAL A 214 5.51 -5.49 -13.39
C VAL A 214 5.23 -5.10 -14.85
N SER A 215 4.01 -5.28 -15.36
CA SER A 215 3.64 -4.97 -16.74
C SER A 215 3.58 -3.47 -17.05
N TYR A 216 3.51 -2.63 -16.03
CA TYR A 216 3.32 -1.18 -16.17
C TYR A 216 4.54 -0.36 -15.73
N VAL A 217 5.69 -1.01 -15.52
CA VAL A 217 6.93 -0.34 -15.14
C VAL A 217 7.43 0.54 -16.28
N SER A 218 7.64 1.81 -16.00
CA SER A 218 8.29 2.81 -16.85
C SER A 218 9.18 3.71 -15.99
N ALA A 219 9.98 4.58 -16.60
CA ALA A 219 10.79 5.55 -15.88
C ALA A 219 9.96 6.56 -15.06
N ASP A 220 8.69 6.75 -15.42
CA ASP A 220 7.79 7.75 -14.84
C ASP A 220 6.96 7.23 -13.66
N VAL A 221 7.06 5.94 -13.31
CA VAL A 221 6.34 5.40 -12.13
C VAL A 221 6.86 6.03 -10.84
N PRO A 222 6.00 6.18 -9.82
CA PRO A 222 6.43 6.72 -8.54
C PRO A 222 7.59 5.93 -7.93
N LYS A 223 8.47 6.62 -7.21
CA LYS A 223 9.54 5.95 -6.46
C LYS A 223 8.94 4.93 -5.50
N THR A 224 9.58 3.78 -5.37
CA THR A 224 9.01 2.62 -4.70
C THR A 224 9.95 2.05 -3.65
N ILE A 225 9.40 1.81 -2.45
CA ILE A 225 10.04 0.97 -1.42
C ILE A 225 9.46 -0.43 -1.56
N LEU A 226 10.31 -1.41 -1.87
CA LEU A 226 9.95 -2.83 -1.85
C LEU A 226 10.53 -3.49 -0.61
N CYS A 227 9.69 -4.10 0.22
CA CYS A 227 10.07 -4.87 1.38
C CYS A 227 9.60 -6.32 1.21
N HIS A 228 10.51 -7.29 1.31
CA HIS A 228 10.14 -8.69 1.18
C HIS A 228 11.01 -9.60 2.01
N GLY A 229 10.39 -10.64 2.61
CA GLY A 229 11.08 -11.67 3.36
C GLY A 229 11.64 -12.77 2.47
N THR A 230 12.88 -13.23 2.71
CA THR A 230 13.50 -14.28 1.88
C THR A 230 12.89 -15.68 2.13
N ALA A 231 12.18 -15.87 3.25
CA ALA A 231 11.45 -17.08 3.59
C ALA A 231 9.93 -16.93 3.48
N ASP A 232 9.45 -15.98 2.65
CA ASP A 232 8.02 -15.79 2.40
C ASP A 232 7.46 -16.99 1.64
N ASP A 233 6.55 -17.71 2.29
CA ASP A 233 5.92 -18.94 1.79
C ASP A 233 4.53 -18.71 1.16
N ILE A 234 4.06 -17.46 1.16
CA ILE A 234 2.77 -17.04 0.57
C ILE A 234 3.00 -16.31 -0.75
N VAL A 235 3.81 -15.26 -0.75
CA VAL A 235 4.24 -14.54 -1.96
C VAL A 235 5.74 -14.76 -2.13
N PRO A 236 6.18 -15.48 -3.16
CA PRO A 236 7.59 -15.80 -3.33
C PRO A 236 8.47 -14.54 -3.40
N TYR A 237 9.62 -14.58 -2.76
CA TYR A 237 10.61 -13.50 -2.77
C TYR A 237 11.01 -13.07 -4.20
N SER A 238 10.98 -14.02 -5.17
CA SER A 238 11.19 -13.75 -6.59
C SER A 238 10.29 -12.65 -7.15
N ASN A 239 9.07 -12.49 -6.63
CA ASN A 239 8.18 -11.41 -7.06
C ASN A 239 8.80 -10.02 -6.84
N ALA A 240 9.39 -9.78 -5.67
CA ALA A 240 10.06 -8.51 -5.39
C ALA A 240 11.36 -8.35 -6.21
N GLN A 241 12.11 -9.43 -6.43
CA GLN A 241 13.32 -9.40 -7.26
C GLN A 241 12.98 -9.02 -8.71
N ILE A 242 11.99 -9.67 -9.32
CA ILE A 242 11.54 -9.40 -10.70
C ILE A 242 11.15 -7.92 -10.85
N LEU A 243 10.36 -7.38 -9.93
CA LEU A 243 9.94 -5.98 -10.00
C LEU A 243 11.12 -5.03 -9.82
N SER A 244 11.99 -5.28 -8.85
CA SER A 244 13.18 -4.45 -8.60
C SER A 244 14.10 -4.40 -9.82
N GLU A 245 14.39 -5.54 -10.44
CA GLU A 245 15.21 -5.63 -11.65
C GLU A 245 14.59 -4.87 -12.82
N LYS A 246 13.27 -5.01 -13.00
CA LYS A 246 12.56 -4.32 -14.07
C LYS A 246 12.51 -2.81 -13.87
N MET A 247 12.27 -2.34 -12.64
CA MET A 247 12.31 -0.92 -12.30
C MET A 247 13.70 -0.32 -12.56
N ASN A 248 14.75 -0.99 -12.08
CA ASN A 248 16.13 -0.55 -12.32
C ASN A 248 16.45 -0.48 -13.82
N SER A 249 16.04 -1.50 -14.59
CA SER A 249 16.24 -1.54 -16.04
C SER A 249 15.49 -0.43 -16.80
N ALA A 250 14.35 0.00 -16.27
CA ALA A 250 13.54 1.09 -16.81
C ALA A 250 14.02 2.49 -16.37
N GLY A 251 14.99 2.57 -15.44
CA GLY A 251 15.44 3.83 -14.86
C GLY A 251 14.50 4.40 -13.79
N ALA A 252 13.55 3.59 -13.29
CA ALA A 252 12.67 3.95 -12.20
C ALA A 252 13.37 3.77 -10.85
N PHE A 253 13.04 4.62 -9.88
CA PHE A 253 13.68 4.57 -8.56
C PHE A 253 13.03 3.50 -7.66
N CYS A 254 13.81 2.46 -7.32
CA CYS A 254 13.39 1.38 -6.43
C CYS A 254 14.36 1.24 -5.25
N LYS A 255 13.86 1.34 -4.03
CA LYS A 255 14.58 0.98 -2.80
C LYS A 255 14.13 -0.40 -2.37
N PHE A 256 14.91 -1.43 -2.73
CA PHE A 256 14.61 -2.79 -2.31
C PHE A 256 15.26 -3.10 -0.97
N ILE A 257 14.46 -3.50 0.01
CA ILE A 257 14.88 -3.87 1.37
C ILE A 257 14.51 -5.33 1.59
N THR A 258 15.52 -6.16 1.69
CA THR A 258 15.39 -7.59 1.99
C THR A 258 15.33 -7.80 3.49
N PHE A 259 14.38 -8.61 3.92
CA PHE A 259 14.25 -9.10 5.28
C PHE A 259 14.71 -10.56 5.32
N GLU A 260 15.96 -10.77 5.68
CA GLU A 260 16.59 -12.09 5.63
C GLU A 260 15.95 -13.05 6.63
N GLY A 261 15.54 -14.24 6.14
CA GLY A 261 14.85 -15.25 6.94
C GLY A 261 13.41 -14.90 7.35
N ALA A 262 12.92 -13.70 7.04
CA ALA A 262 11.55 -13.32 7.38
C ALA A 262 10.56 -14.02 6.45
N ASN A 263 9.42 -14.41 7.05
CA ASN A 263 8.26 -14.94 6.33
C ASN A 263 7.39 -13.80 5.77
N HIS A 264 6.16 -14.10 5.35
CA HIS A 264 5.20 -13.12 4.80
C HIS A 264 4.93 -11.92 5.72
N GLY A 265 5.18 -12.03 7.03
CA GLY A 265 5.00 -10.94 7.99
C GLY A 265 5.97 -9.77 7.87
N VAL A 266 7.02 -9.88 7.09
CA VAL A 266 8.09 -8.92 6.72
C VAL A 266 8.65 -8.12 7.92
N LEU A 267 7.87 -7.22 8.49
CA LEU A 267 8.24 -6.38 9.65
C LEU A 267 8.23 -7.22 10.92
N GLY A 268 9.33 -7.89 11.19
CA GLY A 268 9.44 -8.82 12.31
C GLY A 268 10.69 -8.60 13.15
N GLU A 269 11.51 -9.64 13.25
CA GLU A 269 12.65 -9.71 14.15
C GLU A 269 13.91 -9.01 13.60
N ASP A 270 13.99 -8.77 12.28
CA ASP A 270 15.08 -8.01 11.66
C ASP A 270 14.90 -6.51 11.93
N THR A 271 15.56 -6.05 13.00
CA THR A 271 15.51 -4.66 13.44
C THR A 271 16.21 -3.72 12.47
N ALA A 272 17.32 -4.15 11.83
CA ALA A 272 18.09 -3.30 10.93
C ALA A 272 17.32 -2.99 9.63
N SER A 273 16.71 -4.00 9.00
CA SER A 273 15.88 -3.80 7.82
C SER A 273 14.61 -3.01 8.14
N SER A 274 14.02 -3.22 9.33
CA SER A 274 12.89 -2.46 9.81
C SER A 274 13.24 -0.98 10.02
N GLU A 275 14.37 -0.67 10.65
CA GLU A 275 14.87 0.70 10.82
C GLU A 275 15.14 1.36 9.47
N LEU A 276 15.78 0.66 8.53
CA LEU A 276 16.03 1.17 7.19
C LEU A 276 14.72 1.50 6.47
N TYR A 277 13.71 0.64 6.57
CA TYR A 277 12.38 0.87 6.02
C TYR A 277 11.74 2.15 6.57
N TYR A 278 11.65 2.26 7.91
CA TYR A 278 11.01 3.42 8.53
C TYR A 278 11.76 4.72 8.26
N ASN A 279 13.10 4.70 8.34
CA ASN A 279 13.92 5.87 8.05
C ASN A 279 13.70 6.34 6.60
N THR A 280 13.66 5.40 5.64
CA THR A 280 13.38 5.71 4.23
C THR A 280 11.99 6.30 4.06
N LEU A 281 10.97 5.71 4.69
CA LEU A 281 9.58 6.17 4.60
C LEU A 281 9.41 7.57 5.18
N ILE A 282 10.03 7.85 6.34
CA ILE A 282 10.01 9.15 7.00
C ILE A 282 10.73 10.20 6.14
N GLU A 283 11.92 9.87 5.64
CA GLU A 283 12.71 10.77 4.78
C GLU A 283 11.93 11.15 3.51
N TRP A 284 11.34 10.18 2.83
CA TRP A 284 10.56 10.42 1.63
C TRP A 284 9.31 11.23 1.91
N SER A 285 8.60 10.92 2.99
CA SER A 285 7.42 11.67 3.40
C SER A 285 7.78 13.12 3.73
N LYS A 286 8.84 13.38 4.49
CA LYS A 286 9.30 14.73 4.79
C LYS A 286 9.65 15.51 3.53
N THR A 287 10.44 14.90 2.64
CA THR A 287 10.90 15.54 1.39
C THR A 287 9.73 15.88 0.47
N ASP A 288 8.85 14.92 0.23
CA ASP A 288 7.77 15.08 -0.76
C ASP A 288 6.62 15.95 -0.24
N PHE A 289 6.32 15.85 1.05
CA PHE A 289 5.24 16.63 1.67
C PHE A 289 5.70 18.05 2.04
N GLY A 290 7.02 18.31 2.04
CA GLY A 290 7.59 19.65 2.26
C GLY A 290 7.60 20.05 3.74
N TYR A 291 8.08 19.15 4.63
CA TYR A 291 8.22 19.38 6.07
C TYR A 291 9.70 19.44 6.48
#